data_d4401c1887973a480060862e1e8b1aae
#
_entry.id   d4401c1887973a480060862e1e8b1aae
#
_cell.length_a   1.000
_cell.length_b   1.000
_cell.length_c   1.000
_cell.angle_alpha   90.00
_cell.angle_beta   90.00
_cell.angle_gamma   90.00
#
_symmetry.space_group_name_H-M   'P 1'
#
loop_
_entity.id
_entity.type
_entity.pdbx_description
1 polymer ?
#
loop_
_entity_poly.entity_id
_entity_poly.type
_entity_poly.pdbx_seq_one_letter_code
_entity_poly.pdbx_strand_id
1 'polypeptide(L)'
;MAPSATTSSPPPGLPPPSALTKLINSSTPSSDHPAHLYHLALQIQHNLQHQHLWTCLRIHTHSPLTSAPRTLLPRPLISGLPPQRVYTHPDEQIELLQREHARKKSRRAARKPDGDDDEEKEELRPEREWVLPTHLREKWSLRRFGEVFDGIGTVPPEAADEADEDGRGGGEEGPAEVNKWRTTKRVLLATLDDDSTVVYYIVHDGLVKPRQN
;
A
#
# COMPACT_ATOMS: atom_id res chain seq x y z
N MET A 1 3.30 -35.74 40.27
CA MET A 1 2.30 -34.69 40.56
C MET A 1 2.49 -33.59 39.56
N ALA A 2 1.62 -33.50 38.56
CA ALA A 2 1.64 -32.44 37.54
C ALA A 2 0.76 -31.27 38.04
N PRO A 3 1.16 -30.02 37.86
CA PRO A 3 0.32 -28.88 38.23
C PRO A 3 -0.82 -28.74 37.21
N SER A 4 -2.05 -28.76 37.72
CA SER A 4 -3.27 -28.52 36.97
C SER A 4 -3.28 -27.09 36.45
N ALA A 5 -3.37 -26.92 35.11
CA ALA A 5 -3.59 -25.63 34.46
C ALA A 5 -5.00 -25.15 34.86
N THR A 6 -5.07 -24.11 35.66
CA THR A 6 -6.29 -23.35 35.92
C THR A 6 -6.67 -22.54 34.68
N THR A 7 -7.62 -23.05 33.92
CA THR A 7 -8.33 -22.28 32.90
C THR A 7 -9.16 -21.20 33.60
N SER A 8 -8.68 -19.97 33.65
CA SER A 8 -9.46 -18.82 34.10
C SER A 8 -10.55 -18.51 33.08
N SER A 9 -11.80 -18.84 33.41
CA SER A 9 -12.97 -18.40 32.67
C SER A 9 -13.04 -16.86 32.67
N PRO A 10 -13.35 -16.20 31.57
CA PRO A 10 -13.51 -14.73 31.53
C PRO A 10 -14.67 -14.32 32.46
N PRO A 11 -14.56 -13.15 33.12
CA PRO A 11 -15.62 -12.66 34.02
C PRO A 11 -16.94 -12.53 33.25
N PRO A 12 -18.07 -12.90 33.88
CA PRO A 12 -19.40 -12.81 33.27
C PRO A 12 -19.73 -11.34 32.97
N GLY A 13 -19.93 -10.98 31.70
CA GLY A 13 -20.42 -9.66 31.29
C GLY A 13 -19.64 -8.95 30.16
N LEU A 14 -18.46 -9.44 29.79
CA LEU A 14 -17.75 -8.84 28.64
C LEU A 14 -18.16 -9.54 27.32
N PRO A 15 -18.44 -8.75 26.24
CA PRO A 15 -18.70 -9.33 24.94
C PRO A 15 -17.49 -10.14 24.44
N PRO A 16 -17.70 -11.17 23.62
CA PRO A 16 -16.58 -11.93 23.06
C PRO A 16 -15.71 -11.00 22.17
N PRO A 17 -14.38 -11.23 22.13
CA PRO A 17 -13.49 -10.43 21.32
C PRO A 17 -13.89 -10.51 19.83
N SER A 18 -13.77 -9.37 19.13
CA SER A 18 -14.08 -9.28 17.70
C SER A 18 -13.19 -10.21 16.87
N ALA A 19 -13.58 -10.51 15.63
CA ALA A 19 -12.78 -11.30 14.70
C ALA A 19 -11.40 -10.68 14.49
N LEU A 20 -11.33 -9.34 14.36
CA LEU A 20 -10.07 -8.61 14.24
C LEU A 20 -9.21 -8.74 15.50
N THR A 21 -9.79 -8.62 16.69
CA THR A 21 -9.07 -8.83 17.95
C THR A 21 -8.50 -10.25 18.06
N LYS A 22 -9.27 -11.24 17.61
CA LYS A 22 -8.80 -12.64 17.57
C LYS A 22 -7.65 -12.80 16.59
N LEU A 23 -7.73 -12.21 15.39
CA LEU A 23 -6.67 -12.23 14.37
C LEU A 23 -5.38 -11.59 14.92
N ILE A 24 -5.47 -10.42 15.51
CA ILE A 24 -4.33 -9.71 16.11
C ILE A 24 -3.68 -10.54 17.21
N ASN A 25 -4.48 -11.11 18.10
CA ASN A 25 -3.97 -11.92 19.24
C ASN A 25 -3.41 -13.27 18.81
N SER A 26 -3.88 -13.86 17.71
CA SER A 26 -3.36 -15.11 17.17
C SER A 26 -2.05 -14.94 16.40
N SER A 27 -1.78 -13.71 15.92
CA SER A 27 -0.56 -13.39 15.19
C SER A 27 0.57 -13.15 16.21
N THR A 28 1.31 -14.18 16.57
CA THR A 28 2.53 -14.02 17.38
C THR A 28 3.61 -13.33 16.55
N PRO A 29 4.01 -12.12 16.88
CA PRO A 29 5.06 -11.46 16.12
C PRO A 29 6.38 -12.17 16.41
N SER A 30 6.88 -12.91 15.43
CA SER A 30 8.28 -13.37 15.41
C SER A 30 9.21 -12.26 14.92
N SER A 31 8.84 -10.99 15.12
CA SER A 31 9.56 -9.86 14.57
C SER A 31 10.41 -9.19 15.64
N ASP A 32 11.56 -8.66 15.21
CA ASP A 32 12.46 -7.86 16.05
C ASP A 32 11.86 -6.50 16.44
N HIS A 33 10.63 -6.22 16.00
CA HIS A 33 9.88 -5.01 16.32
C HIS A 33 8.99 -5.17 17.56
N PRO A 34 8.72 -4.07 18.29
CA PRO A 34 7.73 -4.05 19.36
C PRO A 34 6.36 -4.55 18.88
N ALA A 35 5.72 -5.41 19.68
CA ALA A 35 4.46 -6.07 19.32
C ALA A 35 3.35 -5.08 18.91
N HIS A 36 3.27 -3.92 19.57
CA HIS A 36 2.25 -2.91 19.25
C HIS A 36 2.39 -2.33 17.83
N LEU A 37 3.62 -2.18 17.32
CA LEU A 37 3.84 -1.71 15.94
C LEU A 37 3.44 -2.77 14.91
N TYR A 38 3.67 -4.04 15.23
CA TYR A 38 3.25 -5.14 14.38
C TYR A 38 1.72 -5.29 14.35
N HIS A 39 1.08 -5.17 15.51
CA HIS A 39 -0.38 -5.19 15.61
C HIS A 39 -1.02 -4.02 14.85
N LEU A 40 -0.42 -2.84 14.92
CA LEU A 40 -0.86 -1.68 14.13
C LEU A 40 -0.77 -1.96 12.63
N ALA A 41 0.34 -2.57 12.18
CA ALA A 41 0.50 -2.96 10.78
C ALA A 41 -0.56 -3.99 10.35
N LEU A 42 -0.85 -5.01 11.16
CA LEU A 42 -1.91 -5.99 10.88
C LEU A 42 -3.30 -5.35 10.79
N GLN A 43 -3.60 -4.40 11.68
CA GLN A 43 -4.89 -3.70 11.66
C GLN A 43 -5.06 -2.87 10.39
N ILE A 44 -4.01 -2.15 9.98
CA ILE A 44 -4.02 -1.37 8.74
C ILE A 44 -4.05 -2.28 7.51
N GLN A 45 -3.30 -3.39 7.52
CA GLN A 45 -3.37 -4.39 6.46
C GLN A 45 -4.79 -4.92 6.27
N HIS A 46 -5.46 -5.27 7.36
CA HIS A 46 -6.86 -5.71 7.34
C HIS A 46 -7.79 -4.64 6.77
N ASN A 47 -7.60 -3.36 7.15
CA ASN A 47 -8.38 -2.25 6.60
C ASN A 47 -8.16 -2.09 5.09
N LEU A 48 -6.90 -2.13 4.62
CA LEU A 48 -6.58 -2.06 3.19
C LEU A 48 -7.21 -3.19 2.40
N GLN A 49 -7.15 -4.42 2.93
CA GLN A 49 -7.67 -5.60 2.25
C GLN A 49 -9.20 -5.58 2.13
N HIS A 50 -9.91 -5.27 3.21
CA HIS A 50 -11.36 -5.45 3.28
C HIS A 50 -12.17 -4.19 3.00
N GLN A 51 -11.65 -3.00 3.31
CA GLN A 51 -12.34 -1.74 3.03
C GLN A 51 -11.89 -1.11 1.71
N HIS A 52 -10.61 -1.22 1.38
CA HIS A 52 -10.03 -0.58 0.20
C HIS A 52 -9.71 -1.56 -0.93
N LEU A 53 -9.98 -2.86 -0.75
CA LEU A 53 -9.81 -3.92 -1.76
C LEU A 53 -8.41 -4.00 -2.36
N TRP A 54 -7.39 -3.70 -1.54
CA TRP A 54 -6.01 -3.88 -1.95
C TRP A 54 -5.66 -5.35 -2.04
N THR A 55 -4.83 -5.70 -3.01
CA THR A 55 -4.33 -7.06 -3.24
C THR A 55 -2.83 -7.15 -2.99
N CYS A 56 -2.28 -8.37 -2.98
CA CYS A 56 -0.84 -8.63 -2.83
C CYS A 56 -0.21 -7.90 -1.64
N LEU A 57 -0.92 -7.86 -0.51
CA LEU A 57 -0.48 -7.16 0.69
C LEU A 57 0.59 -7.97 1.44
N ARG A 58 1.73 -7.32 1.73
CA ARG A 58 2.85 -7.93 2.46
C ARG A 58 3.37 -6.99 3.54
N ILE A 59 3.66 -7.52 4.73
CA ILE A 59 4.33 -6.79 5.81
C ILE A 59 5.84 -7.02 5.70
N HIS A 60 6.62 -5.94 5.69
CA HIS A 60 8.07 -5.93 5.65
C HIS A 60 8.63 -5.45 6.98
N THR A 61 9.46 -6.27 7.60
CA THR A 61 10.19 -5.95 8.83
C THR A 61 11.63 -5.54 8.56
N HIS A 62 12.16 -5.93 7.40
CA HIS A 62 13.53 -5.65 6.97
C HIS A 62 13.54 -4.89 5.64
N SER A 63 14.60 -4.15 5.41
CA SER A 63 14.81 -3.42 4.16
C SER A 63 14.93 -4.38 2.97
N PRO A 64 14.17 -4.16 1.89
CA PRO A 64 14.32 -4.93 0.66
C PRO A 64 15.54 -4.51 -0.17
N LEU A 65 16.23 -3.41 0.20
CA LEU A 65 17.37 -2.90 -0.55
C LEU A 65 18.65 -3.71 -0.32
N THR A 66 18.73 -4.39 0.81
CA THR A 66 19.91 -5.17 1.21
C THR A 66 19.60 -6.66 1.24
N SER A 67 20.33 -7.43 0.46
CA SER A 67 20.18 -8.90 0.43
C SER A 67 20.91 -9.59 1.59
N ALA A 68 22.03 -9.04 2.09
CA ALA A 68 22.73 -9.52 3.29
C ALA A 68 23.78 -8.48 3.76
N PRO A 69 23.89 -8.16 5.08
CA PRO A 69 22.95 -8.55 6.13
C PRO A 69 21.61 -7.79 5.99
N ARG A 70 20.52 -8.43 6.36
CA ARG A 70 19.20 -7.80 6.34
C ARG A 70 19.13 -6.67 7.37
N THR A 71 19.00 -5.44 6.90
CA THR A 71 18.87 -4.27 7.78
C THR A 71 17.43 -4.18 8.26
N LEU A 72 17.23 -4.07 9.57
CA LEU A 72 15.92 -3.90 10.17
C LEU A 72 15.36 -2.52 9.78
N LEU A 73 14.10 -2.48 9.35
CA LEU A 73 13.39 -1.22 9.12
C LEU A 73 13.10 -0.53 10.47
N PRO A 74 12.94 0.80 10.53
CA PRO A 74 12.58 1.50 11.76
C PRO A 74 11.26 1.01 12.36
N ARG A 75 10.37 0.47 11.52
CA ARG A 75 9.08 -0.13 11.89
C ARG A 75 8.56 -1.03 10.76
N PRO A 76 7.60 -1.92 11.04
CA PRO A 76 6.96 -2.70 9.99
C PRO A 76 6.28 -1.80 8.97
N LEU A 77 6.55 -2.03 7.68
CA LEU A 77 5.90 -1.36 6.55
C LEU A 77 5.04 -2.37 5.81
N ILE A 78 4.03 -1.88 5.10
CA ILE A 78 3.19 -2.72 4.25
C ILE A 78 3.47 -2.33 2.80
N SER A 79 3.49 -3.30 1.91
CA SER A 79 3.38 -3.08 0.47
C SER A 79 2.12 -3.75 -0.06
N GLY A 80 1.56 -3.21 -1.15
CA GLY A 80 0.39 -3.79 -1.77
C GLY A 80 0.03 -3.12 -3.08
N LEU A 81 -0.92 -3.70 -3.78
CA LEU A 81 -1.47 -3.20 -5.04
C LEU A 81 -2.87 -2.65 -4.79
N PRO A 82 -3.09 -1.34 -4.92
CA PRO A 82 -4.42 -0.74 -4.83
C PRO A 82 -5.28 -1.11 -6.05
N PRO A 83 -6.62 -1.08 -5.95
CA PRO A 83 -7.50 -1.33 -7.09
C PRO A 83 -7.40 -0.25 -8.17
N GLN A 84 -6.99 0.95 -7.79
CA GLN A 84 -6.79 2.09 -8.68
C GLN A 84 -5.50 2.81 -8.31
N ARG A 85 -4.92 3.53 -9.25
CA ARG A 85 -3.71 4.33 -8.99
C ARG A 85 -4.00 5.40 -7.92
N VAL A 86 -3.19 5.42 -6.86
CA VAL A 86 -3.36 6.32 -5.72
C VAL A 86 -2.86 7.73 -6.02
N TYR A 87 -1.83 7.86 -6.86
CA TYR A 87 -1.20 9.13 -7.18
C TYR A 87 -0.80 9.21 -8.65
N THR A 88 -1.13 10.34 -9.27
CA THR A 88 -0.71 10.69 -10.63
C THR A 88 0.13 11.97 -10.56
N HIS A 89 1.33 11.93 -11.14
CA HIS A 89 2.21 13.10 -11.18
C HIS A 89 1.55 14.24 -11.98
N PRO A 90 1.65 15.52 -11.58
CA PRO A 90 1.03 16.63 -12.30
C PRO A 90 1.40 16.70 -13.78
N ASP A 91 2.67 16.49 -14.11
CA ASP A 91 3.12 16.52 -15.52
C ASP A 91 2.59 15.29 -16.30
N GLU A 92 2.45 14.12 -15.67
CA GLU A 92 1.78 12.95 -16.25
C GLU A 92 0.32 13.26 -16.57
N GLN A 93 -0.38 13.92 -15.66
CA GLN A 93 -1.77 14.31 -15.85
C GLN A 93 -1.92 15.25 -17.06
N ILE A 94 -0.98 16.20 -17.23
CA ILE A 94 -0.95 17.10 -18.39
C ILE A 94 -0.75 16.31 -19.69
N GLU A 95 0.21 15.39 -19.70
CA GLU A 95 0.48 14.54 -20.88
C GLU A 95 -0.74 13.70 -21.27
N LEU A 96 -1.42 13.09 -20.28
CA LEU A 96 -2.63 12.30 -20.49
C LEU A 96 -3.77 13.15 -21.07
N LEU A 97 -3.99 14.34 -20.52
CA LEU A 97 -4.99 15.28 -21.04
C LEU A 97 -4.68 15.71 -22.48
N GLN A 98 -3.41 15.99 -22.78
CA GLN A 98 -3.00 16.34 -24.16
C GLN A 98 -3.26 15.18 -25.14
N ARG A 99 -2.93 13.94 -24.75
CA ARG A 99 -3.22 12.75 -25.57
C ARG A 99 -4.72 12.58 -25.80
N GLU A 100 -5.52 12.73 -24.74
CA GLU A 100 -6.97 12.65 -24.85
C GLU A 100 -7.54 13.71 -25.79
N HIS A 101 -7.09 14.97 -25.67
CA HIS A 101 -7.50 16.03 -26.56
C HIS A 101 -7.10 15.76 -28.01
N ALA A 102 -5.89 15.27 -28.26
CA ALA A 102 -5.44 14.91 -29.61
C ALA A 102 -6.30 13.77 -30.19
N ARG A 103 -6.65 12.75 -29.39
CA ARG A 103 -7.53 11.65 -29.78
C ARG A 103 -8.94 12.15 -30.13
N LYS A 104 -9.53 13.00 -29.28
CA LYS A 104 -10.85 13.61 -29.54
C LYS A 104 -10.84 14.47 -30.81
N LYS A 105 -9.78 15.24 -31.05
CA LYS A 105 -9.62 16.04 -32.28
C LYS A 105 -9.52 15.16 -33.52
N SER A 106 -8.74 14.08 -33.47
CA SER A 106 -8.61 13.13 -34.60
C SER A 106 -9.94 12.41 -34.90
N ARG A 107 -10.69 11.99 -33.88
CA ARG A 107 -12.01 11.37 -34.05
C ARG A 107 -13.02 12.35 -34.70
N ARG A 108 -13.04 13.61 -34.28
CA ARG A 108 -13.89 14.65 -34.89
C ARG A 108 -13.50 14.92 -36.34
N ALA A 109 -12.22 14.89 -36.70
CA ALA A 109 -11.75 15.08 -38.05
C ALA A 109 -12.11 13.88 -38.98
N ALA A 110 -12.17 12.67 -38.44
CA ALA A 110 -12.49 11.46 -39.20
C ALA A 110 -13.99 11.26 -39.48
N ARG A 111 -14.87 12.18 -39.04
CA ARG A 111 -16.31 12.28 -39.35
C ARG A 111 -17.02 10.91 -39.44
N LYS A 112 -17.14 10.21 -38.33
CA LYS A 112 -18.08 9.10 -38.14
C LYS A 112 -19.21 9.58 -37.22
N PRO A 113 -20.46 9.74 -37.72
CA PRO A 113 -21.56 10.29 -36.93
C PRO A 113 -22.35 9.27 -36.15
N ASP A 114 -22.01 8.00 -36.15
CA ASP A 114 -22.75 6.96 -35.41
C ASP A 114 -21.80 6.01 -34.71
N GLY A 115 -21.73 6.12 -33.42
CA GLY A 115 -21.05 5.18 -32.55
C GLY A 115 -21.16 5.66 -31.12
N ASP A 116 -21.79 4.85 -30.27
CA ASP A 116 -21.83 5.00 -28.82
C ASP A 116 -20.50 5.58 -28.34
N ASP A 117 -20.55 6.76 -27.72
CA ASP A 117 -19.41 7.40 -27.06
C ASP A 117 -19.15 6.65 -25.72
N ASP A 118 -18.85 5.38 -25.78
CA ASP A 118 -18.09 4.74 -24.72
C ASP A 118 -16.72 5.41 -24.67
N GLU A 119 -16.64 6.48 -23.88
CA GLU A 119 -15.39 7.14 -23.52
C GLU A 119 -14.50 6.12 -22.81
N GLU A 120 -13.80 5.32 -23.56
CA GLU A 120 -12.73 4.46 -23.07
C GLU A 120 -11.65 5.38 -22.49
N LYS A 121 -11.88 5.79 -21.22
CA LYS A 121 -10.88 6.49 -20.44
C LYS A 121 -9.70 5.53 -20.32
N GLU A 122 -8.54 5.99 -20.75
CA GLU A 122 -7.29 5.26 -20.53
C GLU A 122 -7.13 5.11 -19.01
N GLU A 123 -7.61 3.97 -18.45
CA GLU A 123 -7.46 3.67 -17.04
C GLU A 123 -5.97 3.49 -16.76
N LEU A 124 -5.47 4.34 -15.88
CA LEU A 124 -4.09 4.25 -15.44
C LEU A 124 -3.91 2.95 -14.67
N ARG A 125 -2.97 2.11 -15.10
CA ARG A 125 -2.65 0.87 -14.39
C ARG A 125 -2.30 1.16 -12.94
N PRO A 126 -2.85 0.40 -11.98
CA PRO A 126 -2.48 0.52 -10.58
C PRO A 126 -0.99 0.23 -10.39
N GLU A 127 -0.38 0.90 -9.42
CA GLU A 127 1.02 0.72 -9.05
C GLU A 127 1.13 0.22 -7.63
N ARG A 128 2.12 -0.65 -7.36
CA ARG A 128 2.39 -1.08 -5.98
C ARG A 128 2.86 0.10 -5.15
N GLU A 129 2.31 0.22 -3.93
CA GLU A 129 2.61 1.32 -3.04
C GLU A 129 3.13 0.83 -1.70
N TRP A 130 3.98 1.66 -1.10
CA TRP A 130 4.40 1.52 0.29
C TRP A 130 3.37 2.15 1.21
N VAL A 131 3.01 1.46 2.28
CA VAL A 131 2.14 1.98 3.33
C VAL A 131 2.91 1.99 4.64
N LEU A 132 2.90 3.15 5.31
CA LEU A 132 3.54 3.40 6.58
C LEU A 132 2.47 3.44 7.68
N PRO A 133 2.32 2.36 8.48
CA PRO A 133 1.40 2.33 9.61
C PRO A 133 1.80 3.32 10.69
N THR A 134 0.87 4.13 11.20
CA THR A 134 1.10 5.06 12.29
C THR A 134 -0.17 5.22 13.14
N HIS A 135 -0.01 5.68 14.35
CA HIS A 135 -1.12 6.05 15.23
C HIS A 135 -1.23 7.58 15.33
N LEU A 136 -2.43 8.13 15.41
CA LEU A 136 -2.67 9.58 15.42
C LEU A 136 -1.90 10.31 16.54
N ARG A 137 -1.69 9.64 17.67
CA ARG A 137 -0.95 10.21 18.81
C ARG A 137 0.56 10.15 18.66
N GLU A 138 1.09 9.48 17.63
CA GLU A 138 2.52 9.45 17.40
C GLU A 138 3.04 10.79 16.86
N LYS A 139 4.17 11.23 17.43
CA LYS A 139 4.86 12.42 16.94
C LYS A 139 5.86 12.02 15.86
N TRP A 140 5.67 12.57 14.67
CA TRP A 140 6.57 12.38 13.55
C TRP A 140 7.50 13.59 13.38
N SER A 141 8.73 13.31 12.96
CA SER A 141 9.74 14.31 12.60
C SER A 141 10.28 13.97 11.21
N LEU A 142 10.84 14.96 10.53
CA LEU A 142 11.49 14.76 9.23
C LEU A 142 12.59 13.70 9.29
N ARG A 143 13.34 13.64 10.40
CA ARG A 143 14.37 12.61 10.61
C ARG A 143 13.77 11.20 10.59
N ARG A 144 12.67 10.97 11.30
CA ARG A 144 11.99 9.66 11.33
C ARG A 144 11.46 9.26 9.95
N PHE A 145 10.95 10.21 9.17
CA PHE A 145 10.58 9.96 7.78
C PHE A 145 11.81 9.61 6.93
N GLY A 146 12.91 10.35 7.08
CA GLY A 146 14.17 10.05 6.39
C GLY A 146 14.65 8.62 6.65
N GLU A 147 14.66 8.19 7.92
CA GLU A 147 15.03 6.82 8.32
C GLU A 147 14.14 5.74 7.64
N VAL A 148 12.85 6.03 7.44
CA VAL A 148 11.94 5.15 6.71
C VAL A 148 12.27 5.14 5.22
N PHE A 149 12.45 6.32 4.60
CA PHE A 149 12.77 6.44 3.18
C PHE A 149 14.13 5.84 2.81
N ASP A 150 15.11 5.93 3.71
CA ASP A 150 16.42 5.28 3.51
C ASP A 150 16.33 3.76 3.45
N GLY A 151 15.36 3.18 4.15
CA GLY A 151 15.13 1.73 4.20
C GLY A 151 14.34 1.14 3.03
N ILE A 152 13.73 1.95 2.15
CA ILE A 152 12.85 1.49 1.08
C ILE A 152 13.31 1.94 -0.31
N GLY A 153 12.90 1.19 -1.35
CA GLY A 153 13.05 1.59 -2.75
C GLY A 153 11.92 2.49 -3.24
N THR A 154 12.08 3.06 -4.43
CA THR A 154 11.06 3.88 -5.09
C THR A 154 9.78 3.08 -5.34
N VAL A 155 9.93 1.81 -5.73
CA VAL A 155 8.83 0.86 -5.94
C VAL A 155 8.97 -0.28 -4.95
N PRO A 156 7.87 -0.76 -4.32
CA PRO A 156 7.92 -1.97 -3.51
C PRO A 156 8.34 -3.19 -4.34
N PRO A 157 9.05 -4.17 -3.75
CA PRO A 157 9.40 -5.40 -4.44
C PRO A 157 8.12 -6.17 -4.83
N GLU A 158 8.15 -6.81 -5.98
CA GLU A 158 7.12 -7.77 -6.39
C GLU A 158 7.17 -8.99 -5.47
N ALA A 159 6.01 -9.60 -5.23
CA ALA A 159 5.97 -10.85 -4.49
C ALA A 159 6.59 -11.94 -5.37
N ALA A 160 7.68 -12.55 -4.91
CA ALA A 160 8.33 -13.66 -5.63
C ALA A 160 7.45 -14.93 -5.73
N ASP A 161 6.27 -14.91 -5.07
CA ASP A 161 5.38 -16.07 -4.93
C ASP A 161 4.17 -16.02 -5.89
N GLU A 162 4.10 -15.06 -6.82
CA GLU A 162 3.08 -15.05 -7.89
C GLU A 162 3.49 -15.87 -9.13
N ALA A 163 4.57 -16.66 -9.03
CA ALA A 163 4.86 -17.67 -10.00
C ALA A 163 3.92 -18.87 -9.76
N ASP A 164 2.70 -18.75 -10.27
CA ASP A 164 1.83 -19.81 -10.79
C ASP A 164 1.85 -21.20 -10.12
N GLU A 165 1.00 -21.42 -9.13
CA GLU A 165 0.46 -22.76 -8.88
C GLU A 165 -0.68 -23.14 -9.85
N ASP A 166 -1.23 -22.21 -10.62
CA ASP A 166 -2.23 -22.48 -11.66
C ASP A 166 -1.73 -21.98 -13.03
N GLY A 167 -1.13 -22.86 -13.80
CA GLY A 167 -0.62 -22.65 -15.17
C GLY A 167 -1.66 -22.15 -16.20
N ARG A 168 -2.34 -21.05 -15.94
CA ARG A 168 -3.28 -20.36 -16.83
C ARG A 168 -3.10 -18.86 -16.76
N GLY A 169 -2.20 -18.34 -17.56
CA GLY A 169 -2.04 -16.90 -17.72
C GLY A 169 -0.74 -16.53 -18.41
N GLY A 170 -0.39 -17.22 -19.50
CA GLY A 170 0.71 -16.81 -20.37
C GLY A 170 0.38 -15.52 -21.08
N GLY A 171 0.51 -14.39 -20.40
CA GLY A 171 0.78 -13.10 -20.99
C GLY A 171 2.25 -12.83 -20.70
N GLU A 172 3.09 -12.73 -21.72
CA GLU A 172 4.44 -12.20 -21.66
C GLU A 172 4.38 -10.72 -21.24
N GLU A 173 3.96 -10.44 -19.99
CA GLU A 173 4.17 -9.13 -19.39
C GLU A 173 5.62 -9.12 -18.87
N GLY A 174 6.50 -8.55 -19.69
CA GLY A 174 7.86 -8.21 -19.30
C GLY A 174 7.86 -7.39 -18.00
N PRO A 175 9.02 -7.20 -17.33
CA PRO A 175 9.13 -6.54 -16.04
C PRO A 175 8.32 -5.23 -16.09
N ALA A 176 7.37 -5.06 -15.15
CA ALA A 176 6.43 -3.96 -15.14
C ALA A 176 7.18 -2.65 -15.40
N GLU A 177 6.89 -2.01 -16.52
CA GLU A 177 7.59 -0.80 -16.97
C GLU A 177 7.44 0.26 -15.89
N VAL A 178 8.52 0.53 -15.18
CA VAL A 178 8.51 1.52 -14.08
C VAL A 178 8.06 2.85 -14.64
N ASN A 179 6.98 3.39 -14.11
CA ASN A 179 6.45 4.66 -14.54
C ASN A 179 7.53 5.76 -14.51
N LYS A 180 7.82 6.35 -15.67
CA LYS A 180 8.83 7.42 -15.85
C LYS A 180 8.63 8.62 -14.92
N TRP A 181 7.38 8.82 -14.45
CA TRP A 181 7.01 9.91 -13.55
C TRP A 181 7.20 9.56 -12.07
N ARG A 182 7.53 8.30 -11.76
CA ARG A 182 7.82 7.87 -10.39
C ARG A 182 9.30 8.10 -10.05
N THR A 183 9.69 9.36 -9.97
CA THR A 183 11.08 9.77 -9.75
C THR A 183 11.46 9.84 -8.28
N THR A 184 10.50 10.03 -7.38
CA THR A 184 10.70 10.16 -5.93
C THR A 184 10.09 9.00 -5.19
N LYS A 185 10.70 8.65 -4.04
CA LYS A 185 10.11 7.70 -3.11
C LYS A 185 8.85 8.31 -2.50
N ARG A 186 7.84 7.49 -2.30
CA ARG A 186 6.61 7.91 -1.62
C ARG A 186 6.06 6.78 -0.75
N VAL A 187 5.39 7.15 0.30
CA VAL A 187 4.65 6.25 1.17
C VAL A 187 3.23 6.76 1.39
N LEU A 188 2.30 5.87 1.50
CA LEU A 188 0.96 6.16 2.00
C LEU A 188 1.01 6.07 3.53
N LEU A 189 1.00 7.21 4.21
CA LEU A 189 0.94 7.29 5.66
C LEU A 189 -0.46 6.92 6.11
N ALA A 190 -0.61 5.75 6.70
CA ALA A 190 -1.89 5.25 7.23
C ALA A 190 -1.96 5.55 8.73
N THR A 191 -2.77 6.53 9.09
CA THR A 191 -2.91 7.00 10.47
C THR A 191 -4.18 6.45 11.08
N LEU A 192 -4.01 5.61 12.10
CA LEU A 192 -5.10 5.00 12.86
C LEU A 192 -5.42 5.87 14.09
N ASP A 193 -6.71 6.11 14.33
CA ASP A 193 -7.21 6.76 15.56
C ASP A 193 -7.73 5.71 16.57
N ASP A 194 -8.00 6.15 17.78
CA ASP A 194 -8.51 5.29 18.89
C ASP A 194 -9.89 4.68 18.58
N ASP A 195 -10.68 5.31 17.72
CA ASP A 195 -11.98 4.82 17.25
C ASP A 195 -11.90 3.83 16.09
N SER A 196 -10.68 3.41 15.71
CA SER A 196 -10.38 2.55 14.56
C SER A 196 -10.60 3.22 13.20
N THR A 197 -10.79 4.53 13.14
CA THR A 197 -10.76 5.28 11.88
C THR A 197 -9.35 5.34 11.32
N VAL A 198 -9.19 5.04 10.02
CA VAL A 198 -7.91 5.13 9.33
C VAL A 198 -7.94 6.24 8.29
N VAL A 199 -7.00 7.16 8.37
CA VAL A 199 -6.82 8.24 7.39
C VAL A 199 -5.51 8.06 6.66
N TYR A 200 -5.53 8.29 5.36
CA TYR A 200 -4.38 8.07 4.47
C TYR A 200 -3.86 9.39 3.90
N TYR A 201 -2.55 9.61 3.99
CA TYR A 201 -1.85 10.75 3.41
C TYR A 201 -0.71 10.27 2.53
N ILE A 202 -0.51 10.91 1.38
CA ILE A 202 0.66 10.64 0.54
C ILE A 202 1.81 11.52 1.03
N VAL A 203 2.92 10.89 1.39
CA VAL A 203 4.15 11.58 1.81
C VAL A 203 5.26 11.22 0.83
N HIS A 204 5.90 12.26 0.28
CA HIS A 204 7.00 12.13 -0.66
C HIS A 204 8.34 12.39 0.02
N ASP A 205 9.38 11.72 -0.46
CA ASP A 205 10.77 12.01 -0.11
C ASP A 205 11.26 13.19 -0.96
N GLY A 206 11.47 14.34 -0.32
CA GLY A 206 11.92 15.56 -0.98
C GLY A 206 10.80 16.54 -1.34
N LEU A 207 11.10 17.42 -2.28
CA LEU A 207 10.18 18.46 -2.74
C LEU A 207 9.27 17.93 -3.85
N VAL A 208 8.00 18.17 -3.72
CA VAL A 208 6.99 17.88 -4.74
C VAL A 208 6.60 19.16 -5.44
N LYS A 209 6.58 19.12 -6.78
CA LYS A 209 6.09 20.23 -7.58
C LYS A 209 4.59 20.42 -7.30
N PRO A 210 4.15 21.59 -6.80
CA PRO A 210 2.74 21.82 -6.58
C PRO A 210 1.99 21.85 -7.91
N ARG A 211 0.72 21.44 -7.89
CA ARG A 211 -0.15 21.58 -9.05
C ARG A 211 -0.30 23.06 -9.37
N GLN A 212 0.07 23.43 -10.59
CA GLN A 212 -0.17 24.77 -11.09
C GLN A 212 -1.56 24.78 -11.75
N ASN A 213 -2.46 25.60 -11.21
CA ASN A 213 -3.80 25.82 -11.77
C ASN A 213 -3.70 26.81 -12.91
#